data_b146d4ee7f14e020318945e803b26403
#
_entry.id   b146d4ee7f14e020318945e803b26403
#
_cell.length_a   1.000
_cell.length_b   1.000
_cell.length_c   1.000
_cell.angle_alpha   90.00
_cell.angle_beta   90.00
_cell.angle_gamma   90.00
#
_symmetry.space_group_name_H-M   'P 1'
#
loop_
_entity.id
_entity.type
_entity.pdbx_description
1 polymer ?
#
loop_
_entity_poly.entity_id
_entity_poly.type
_entity_poly.pdbx_seq_one_letter_code
_entity_poly.pdbx_strand_id
1 'polypeptide(L)'
;MAMETGMAAQGRGITKETWGKTATGETVERYTLTNAKGASVQIITLGGTVTSIKVPDRAGALGEVTLGFDGLEGYLKPHPFFGVLVGRYGNRIGNATFTLDGKTYTLAKNNGENSLHGGRKGFDKYVWKAREVPSRDGLAIELTHVSPDGDEGFPGALTATVVYTWTDANGLRIDYTATTDKPTVVNLTNHAYFNLSSGAASTILDHELMLAADHFTPVDKGLIPTGEIRAVKGTPFDFTTSRKIGQHIDATDEQIQFGGGYDHNFVLKGNAGSMRMAARVVERTSGRVMDVTTTEPGVQFYTGNFLDGTLVGRGGKTYGKRAGFCLETQHYPDSPNKPKFPSVVLRPGEKYRTSTQYTFSVGP
;
A
#
# COMPACT_ATOMS: atom_id res chain seq x y z
N MET A 1 -46.36 -3.25 12.60
CA MET A 1 -45.89 -2.42 11.48
C MET A 1 -44.42 -2.12 11.76
N ALA A 2 -43.52 -2.89 11.13
CA ALA A 2 -42.09 -2.66 11.17
C ALA A 2 -41.76 -1.72 10.01
N MET A 3 -41.24 -0.55 10.30
CA MET A 3 -40.69 0.36 9.30
C MET A 3 -39.32 -0.21 8.84
N GLU A 4 -39.29 -0.82 7.66
CA GLU A 4 -38.06 -1.03 6.92
C GLU A 4 -37.57 0.36 6.47
N THR A 5 -36.54 0.86 7.15
CA THR A 5 -35.75 1.99 6.64
C THR A 5 -34.82 1.43 5.55
N GLY A 6 -35.34 1.37 4.32
CA GLY A 6 -34.56 1.12 3.14
C GLY A 6 -33.48 2.21 3.03
N MET A 7 -32.20 1.86 3.25
CA MET A 7 -31.08 2.68 2.82
C MET A 7 -31.17 2.80 1.29
N ALA A 8 -31.48 4.01 0.82
CA ALA A 8 -31.42 4.33 -0.60
C ALA A 8 -30.00 3.98 -1.09
N ALA A 9 -29.91 3.16 -2.13
CA ALA A 9 -28.63 2.88 -2.79
C ALA A 9 -27.99 4.22 -3.19
N GLN A 10 -26.83 4.55 -2.65
CA GLN A 10 -26.08 5.73 -3.07
C GLN A 10 -25.80 5.56 -4.57
N GLY A 11 -26.27 6.49 -5.38
CA GLY A 11 -26.03 6.50 -6.81
C GLY A 11 -24.53 6.59 -7.14
N ARG A 12 -24.14 6.18 -8.34
CA ARG A 12 -22.76 6.35 -8.84
C ARG A 12 -22.33 7.82 -8.72
N GLY A 13 -21.21 8.08 -8.06
CA GLY A 13 -20.71 9.45 -7.89
C GLY A 13 -19.57 9.58 -6.90
N ILE A 14 -19.06 10.79 -6.80
CA ILE A 14 -18.09 11.20 -5.79
C ILE A 14 -18.84 12.11 -4.79
N THR A 15 -18.68 11.83 -3.52
CA THR A 15 -19.08 12.75 -2.45
C THR A 15 -17.86 13.19 -1.66
N LYS A 16 -17.87 14.45 -1.23
CA LYS A 16 -16.80 15.06 -0.46
C LYS A 16 -17.37 15.67 0.82
N GLU A 17 -16.69 15.46 1.93
CA GLU A 17 -17.05 16.05 3.21
C GLU A 17 -15.82 16.46 4.02
N THR A 18 -15.96 17.42 4.91
CA THR A 18 -14.95 17.70 5.94
C THR A 18 -15.00 16.58 6.97
N TRP A 19 -13.88 15.86 7.12
CA TRP A 19 -13.81 14.73 8.06
C TRP A 19 -13.19 15.09 9.41
N GLY A 20 -12.56 16.26 9.50
CA GLY A 20 -11.96 16.80 10.71
C GLY A 20 -10.81 17.74 10.43
N LYS A 21 -9.98 17.97 11.45
CA LYS A 21 -8.80 18.83 11.36
C LYS A 21 -7.61 18.17 12.02
N THR A 22 -6.40 18.47 11.50
CA THR A 22 -5.13 18.13 12.15
C THR A 22 -4.95 18.98 13.42
N ALA A 23 -3.96 18.62 14.25
CA ALA A 23 -3.58 19.42 15.42
C ALA A 23 -3.13 20.84 15.05
N THR A 24 -2.64 21.06 13.81
CA THR A 24 -2.25 22.38 13.28
C THR A 24 -3.43 23.15 12.65
N GLY A 25 -4.64 22.59 12.68
CA GLY A 25 -5.85 23.22 12.18
C GLY A 25 -6.12 23.01 10.69
N GLU A 26 -5.29 22.25 9.98
CA GLU A 26 -5.51 21.92 8.57
C GLU A 26 -6.74 21.03 8.41
N THR A 27 -7.63 21.40 7.49
CA THR A 27 -8.85 20.62 7.22
C THR A 27 -8.51 19.34 6.47
N VAL A 28 -8.97 18.21 7.00
CA VAL A 28 -8.90 16.90 6.35
C VAL A 28 -10.24 16.63 5.69
N GLU A 29 -10.23 16.41 4.38
CA GLU A 29 -11.40 16.07 3.59
C GLU A 29 -11.43 14.55 3.36
N ARG A 30 -12.64 13.97 3.27
CA ARG A 30 -12.88 12.60 2.86
C ARG A 30 -13.66 12.58 1.56
N TYR A 31 -13.14 11.87 0.59
CA TYR A 31 -13.78 11.57 -0.69
C TYR A 31 -14.31 10.13 -0.65
N THR A 32 -15.58 9.95 -0.98
CA THR A 32 -16.19 8.62 -1.18
C THR A 32 -16.54 8.48 -2.67
N LEU A 33 -15.92 7.51 -3.32
CA LEU A 33 -16.17 7.18 -4.72
C LEU A 33 -17.04 5.92 -4.73
N THR A 34 -18.30 6.03 -5.17
CA THR A 34 -19.25 4.92 -5.28
C THR A 34 -19.49 4.62 -6.74
N ASN A 35 -19.22 3.38 -7.17
CA ASN A 35 -19.41 2.97 -8.56
C ASN A 35 -20.86 2.58 -8.86
N ALA A 36 -21.14 2.24 -10.13
CA ALA A 36 -22.49 1.88 -10.59
C ALA A 36 -23.08 0.64 -9.91
N LYS A 37 -22.24 -0.19 -9.25
CA LYS A 37 -22.66 -1.40 -8.53
C LYS A 37 -22.81 -1.19 -7.03
N GLY A 38 -22.64 0.06 -6.54
CA GLY A 38 -22.70 0.42 -5.13
C GLY A 38 -21.42 0.09 -4.34
N ALA A 39 -20.43 -0.54 -4.96
CA ALA A 39 -19.11 -0.72 -4.33
C ALA A 39 -18.40 0.62 -4.20
N SER A 40 -17.62 0.81 -3.14
CA SER A 40 -17.06 2.12 -2.84
C SER A 40 -15.65 2.08 -2.28
N VAL A 41 -14.92 3.18 -2.48
CA VAL A 41 -13.65 3.46 -1.83
C VAL A 41 -13.72 4.82 -1.14
N GLN A 42 -13.12 4.92 0.04
CA GLN A 42 -12.96 6.19 0.77
C GLN A 42 -11.49 6.56 0.85
N ILE A 43 -11.20 7.83 0.55
CA ILE A 43 -9.84 8.37 0.56
C ILE A 43 -9.87 9.70 1.29
N ILE A 44 -8.91 9.92 2.20
CA ILE A 44 -8.77 11.19 2.92
C ILE A 44 -7.55 11.94 2.45
N THR A 45 -7.59 13.27 2.58
CA THR A 45 -6.47 14.14 2.18
C THR A 45 -5.26 14.02 3.10
N LEU A 46 -5.41 13.59 4.36
CA LEU A 46 -4.26 13.28 5.22
C LEU A 46 -3.58 12.00 4.72
N GLY A 47 -2.32 12.14 4.29
CA GLY A 47 -1.52 11.05 3.76
C GLY A 47 -2.04 10.42 2.47
N GLY A 48 -3.04 11.02 1.80
CA GLY A 48 -3.71 10.38 0.66
C GLY A 48 -4.26 9.00 1.00
N THR A 49 -4.72 8.82 2.23
CA THR A 49 -5.00 7.50 2.83
C THR A 49 -6.27 6.88 2.30
N VAL A 50 -6.19 5.64 1.82
CA VAL A 50 -7.35 4.77 1.56
C VAL A 50 -7.87 4.27 2.90
N THR A 51 -9.01 4.80 3.35
CA THR A 51 -9.57 4.48 4.66
C THR A 51 -10.61 3.35 4.61
N SER A 52 -11.21 3.07 3.45
CA SER A 52 -12.25 2.04 3.30
C SER A 52 -12.30 1.54 1.86
N ILE A 53 -12.49 0.25 1.67
CA ILE A 53 -12.88 -0.37 0.40
C ILE A 53 -14.01 -1.36 0.69
N LYS A 54 -15.20 -1.10 0.13
CA LYS A 54 -16.37 -1.97 0.28
C LYS A 54 -16.72 -2.63 -1.05
N VAL A 55 -16.66 -3.96 -1.08
CA VAL A 55 -16.90 -4.76 -2.29
C VAL A 55 -17.80 -5.96 -2.00
N PRO A 56 -18.56 -6.45 -3.00
CA PRO A 56 -19.50 -7.54 -2.80
C PRO A 56 -18.80 -8.87 -2.52
N ASP A 57 -19.47 -9.73 -1.75
CA ASP A 57 -19.19 -11.14 -1.64
C ASP A 57 -20.04 -11.97 -2.64
N ARG A 58 -19.99 -13.32 -2.55
CA ARG A 58 -20.77 -14.22 -3.40
C ARG A 58 -22.29 -14.08 -3.27
N ALA A 59 -22.77 -13.53 -2.15
CA ALA A 59 -24.19 -13.23 -1.94
C ALA A 59 -24.56 -11.82 -2.41
N GLY A 60 -23.60 -11.04 -2.93
CA GLY A 60 -23.78 -9.65 -3.32
C GLY A 60 -23.71 -8.66 -2.15
N ALA A 61 -23.48 -9.13 -0.93
CA ALA A 61 -23.39 -8.27 0.23
C ALA A 61 -22.06 -7.50 0.24
N LEU A 62 -22.15 -6.15 0.35
CA LEU A 62 -20.97 -5.29 0.43
C LEU A 62 -20.28 -5.46 1.78
N GLY A 63 -18.99 -5.73 1.77
CA GLY A 63 -18.15 -5.89 2.95
C GLY A 63 -16.89 -5.05 2.87
N GLU A 64 -16.45 -4.55 4.03
CA GLU A 64 -15.20 -3.82 4.21
C GLU A 64 -14.01 -4.78 4.12
N VAL A 65 -13.07 -4.54 3.21
CA VAL A 65 -11.92 -5.42 2.98
C VAL A 65 -10.59 -4.81 3.39
N THR A 66 -10.60 -3.64 4.04
CA THR A 66 -9.39 -2.98 4.55
C THR A 66 -9.42 -2.79 6.06
N LEU A 67 -8.25 -2.85 6.69
CA LEU A 67 -8.06 -2.41 8.06
C LEU A 67 -7.98 -0.89 8.12
N GLY A 68 -8.47 -0.29 9.20
CA GLY A 68 -8.47 1.17 9.40
C GLY A 68 -9.26 1.56 10.63
N PHE A 69 -9.53 2.86 10.76
CA PHE A 69 -10.24 3.44 11.88
C PHE A 69 -11.59 4.06 11.43
N ASP A 70 -12.53 4.22 12.37
CA ASP A 70 -13.82 4.85 12.08
C ASP A 70 -13.71 6.37 11.95
N GLY A 71 -12.78 6.99 12.67
CA GLY A 71 -12.60 8.43 12.74
C GLY A 71 -11.17 8.88 12.41
N LEU A 72 -11.01 10.18 12.15
CA LEU A 72 -9.73 10.81 11.84
C LEU A 72 -8.70 10.64 12.98
N GLU A 73 -9.17 10.61 14.23
CA GLU A 73 -8.33 10.53 15.44
C GLU A 73 -7.42 9.31 15.43
N GLY A 74 -7.86 8.20 14.83
CA GLY A 74 -7.05 7.01 14.66
C GLY A 74 -5.86 7.22 13.72
N TYR A 75 -6.04 8.03 12.67
CA TYR A 75 -5.00 8.35 11.69
C TYR A 75 -4.06 9.48 12.13
N LEU A 76 -4.48 10.29 13.11
CA LEU A 76 -3.63 11.35 13.70
C LEU A 76 -2.65 10.80 14.75
N LYS A 77 -2.93 9.63 15.30
CA LYS A 77 -2.06 8.93 16.25
C LYS A 77 -1.04 8.05 15.51
N PRO A 78 0.05 7.62 16.18
CA PRO A 78 0.93 6.59 15.62
C PRO A 78 0.14 5.32 15.27
N HIS A 79 0.26 4.87 14.03
CA HIS A 79 -0.36 3.64 13.53
C HIS A 79 0.55 2.99 12.47
N PRO A 80 0.37 1.70 12.14
CA PRO A 80 1.25 0.97 11.22
C PRO A 80 0.95 1.28 9.74
N PHE A 81 0.81 2.54 9.38
CA PHE A 81 0.63 3.02 8.01
C PHE A 81 -0.66 2.54 7.30
N PHE A 82 -1.76 2.31 8.03
CA PHE A 82 -3.01 1.84 7.43
C PHE A 82 -3.47 2.70 6.25
N GLY A 83 -3.36 2.14 5.02
CA GLY A 83 -3.88 2.70 3.79
C GLY A 83 -3.19 3.93 3.22
N VAL A 84 -2.10 4.42 3.84
CA VAL A 84 -1.44 5.67 3.48
C VAL A 84 -0.68 5.59 2.15
N LEU A 85 -0.49 6.73 1.50
CA LEU A 85 0.56 6.91 0.51
C LEU A 85 1.92 6.98 1.20
N VAL A 86 2.84 6.16 0.76
CA VAL A 86 4.20 6.09 1.29
C VAL A 86 5.15 6.82 0.34
N GLY A 87 5.96 7.69 0.91
CA GLY A 87 6.99 8.46 0.21
C GLY A 87 7.77 9.35 1.22
N ARG A 88 8.85 10.01 0.81
CA ARG A 88 9.42 10.04 -0.56
C ARG A 88 9.94 8.67 -1.04
N TYR A 89 10.38 7.81 -0.10
CA TYR A 89 10.94 6.50 -0.39
C TYR A 89 10.23 5.42 0.45
N GLY A 90 9.48 4.56 -0.23
CA GLY A 90 8.78 3.43 0.37
C GLY A 90 9.75 2.35 0.82
N ASN A 91 9.40 1.65 1.92
CA ASN A 91 10.23 0.67 2.59
C ASN A 91 11.53 1.28 3.14
N ARG A 92 12.60 0.48 3.31
CA ARG A 92 13.81 0.85 4.06
C ARG A 92 14.94 1.35 3.18
N ILE A 93 15.73 2.28 3.76
CA ILE A 93 17.09 2.63 3.30
C ILE A 93 18.03 2.33 4.47
N GLY A 94 19.00 1.42 4.23
CA GLY A 94 19.93 0.94 5.23
C GLY A 94 20.81 2.05 5.82
N ASN A 95 21.06 2.00 7.12
CA ASN A 95 21.83 2.99 7.88
C ASN A 95 21.32 4.44 7.71
N ALA A 96 20.10 4.62 7.19
CA ALA A 96 19.51 5.91 6.88
C ALA A 96 20.44 6.81 6.02
N THR A 97 21.18 6.22 5.08
CA THR A 97 22.12 6.94 4.20
C THR A 97 22.09 6.37 2.78
N PHE A 98 22.37 7.24 1.81
CA PHE A 98 22.67 6.82 0.44
C PHE A 98 23.61 7.82 -0.24
N THR A 99 24.33 7.37 -1.25
CA THR A 99 25.18 8.24 -2.07
C THR A 99 24.57 8.42 -3.46
N LEU A 100 24.48 9.67 -3.89
CA LEU A 100 23.99 10.06 -5.21
C LEU A 100 24.94 11.10 -5.81
N ASP A 101 25.45 10.84 -7.02
CA ASP A 101 26.38 11.70 -7.74
C ASP A 101 27.61 12.11 -6.88
N GLY A 102 28.15 11.15 -6.10
CA GLY A 102 29.33 11.36 -5.25
C GLY A 102 29.06 12.07 -3.93
N LYS A 103 27.82 12.49 -3.65
CA LYS A 103 27.43 13.14 -2.39
C LYS A 103 26.62 12.15 -1.53
N THR A 104 27.01 12.01 -0.26
CA THR A 104 26.26 11.22 0.71
C THR A 104 25.17 12.07 1.35
N TYR A 105 23.97 11.51 1.41
CA TYR A 105 22.78 12.07 2.06
C TYR A 105 22.44 11.25 3.29
N THR A 106 22.16 11.94 4.40
CA THR A 106 21.72 11.32 5.65
C THR A 106 20.24 11.60 5.86
N LEU A 107 19.49 10.55 6.09
CA LEU A 107 18.05 10.58 6.31
C LEU A 107 17.73 10.48 7.81
N ALA A 108 16.46 10.68 8.15
CA ALA A 108 15.97 10.44 9.50
C ALA A 108 16.01 8.95 9.83
N LYS A 109 16.62 8.59 10.96
CA LYS A 109 16.56 7.26 11.58
C LYS A 109 15.23 7.12 12.33
N ASN A 110 14.30 6.39 11.80
CA ASN A 110 12.96 6.15 12.38
C ASN A 110 12.60 4.67 12.51
N ASN A 111 13.54 3.77 12.15
CA ASN A 111 13.39 2.34 12.30
C ASN A 111 14.76 1.72 12.71
N GLY A 112 15.10 1.83 13.99
CA GLY A 112 16.44 1.52 14.46
C GLY A 112 17.48 2.42 13.80
N GLU A 113 18.51 1.83 13.18
CA GLU A 113 19.53 2.57 12.43
C GLU A 113 19.08 2.96 11.02
N ASN A 114 17.92 2.48 10.54
CA ASN A 114 17.46 2.63 9.17
C ASN A 114 16.44 3.76 9.03
N SER A 115 16.25 4.25 7.80
CA SER A 115 15.12 5.07 7.42
C SER A 115 14.01 4.16 6.86
N LEU A 116 12.76 4.40 7.25
CA LEU A 116 11.58 3.66 6.84
C LEU A 116 10.51 4.63 6.35
N HIS A 117 9.89 4.30 5.21
CA HIS A 117 8.71 4.97 4.67
C HIS A 117 8.81 6.50 4.58
N GLY A 118 9.99 7.00 4.21
CA GLY A 118 10.23 8.43 3.99
C GLY A 118 10.64 9.22 5.24
N GLY A 119 10.79 8.59 6.40
CA GLY A 119 11.31 9.22 7.60
C GLY A 119 10.26 9.45 8.69
N ARG A 120 10.54 10.37 9.62
CA ARG A 120 9.66 10.66 10.76
C ARG A 120 8.38 11.38 10.33
N LYS A 121 8.50 12.26 9.35
CA LYS A 121 7.38 12.97 8.74
C LYS A 121 7.32 12.64 7.25
N GLY A 122 7.01 11.37 6.94
CA GLY A 122 6.79 10.91 5.57
C GLY A 122 5.50 11.47 4.95
N PHE A 123 5.22 11.08 3.73
CA PHE A 123 4.07 11.56 2.95
C PHE A 123 2.72 11.28 3.60
N ASP A 124 2.66 10.31 4.50
CA ASP A 124 1.50 9.94 5.32
C ASP A 124 1.12 11.01 6.37
N LYS A 125 2.01 11.94 6.68
CA LYS A 125 1.78 12.98 7.71
C LYS A 125 1.38 14.35 7.15
N TYR A 126 1.26 14.48 5.83
CA TYR A 126 0.87 15.72 5.20
C TYR A 126 -0.59 15.68 4.73
N VAL A 127 -1.25 16.83 4.77
CA VAL A 127 -2.55 17.02 4.12
C VAL A 127 -2.30 17.37 2.66
N TRP A 128 -2.67 16.49 1.75
CA TRP A 128 -2.52 16.65 0.32
C TRP A 128 -3.60 17.55 -0.25
N LYS A 129 -3.28 18.33 -1.26
CA LYS A 129 -4.29 19.05 -2.05
C LYS A 129 -5.01 18.02 -2.94
N ALA A 130 -6.35 18.03 -2.88
CA ALA A 130 -7.15 17.06 -3.62
C ALA A 130 -8.20 17.77 -4.49
N ARG A 131 -8.50 17.17 -5.66
CA ARG A 131 -9.57 17.60 -6.55
C ARG A 131 -10.14 16.43 -7.33
N GLU A 132 -11.40 16.52 -7.70
CA GLU A 132 -11.99 15.62 -8.69
C GLU A 132 -11.39 15.89 -10.09
N VAL A 133 -11.17 14.82 -10.84
CA VAL A 133 -10.65 14.91 -12.21
C VAL A 133 -11.45 14.04 -13.16
N PRO A 134 -11.62 14.44 -14.43
CA PRO A 134 -12.26 13.61 -15.44
C PRO A 134 -11.48 12.30 -15.66
N SER A 135 -12.19 11.19 -15.77
CA SER A 135 -11.61 9.89 -16.12
C SER A 135 -12.57 9.13 -17.06
N ARG A 136 -12.02 8.41 -18.03
CA ARG A 136 -12.79 7.51 -18.90
C ARG A 136 -13.01 6.15 -18.24
N ASP A 137 -12.17 5.79 -17.28
CA ASP A 137 -12.15 4.45 -16.67
C ASP A 137 -13.00 4.35 -15.41
N GLY A 138 -13.44 5.49 -14.84
CA GLY A 138 -14.21 5.48 -13.59
C GLY A 138 -14.33 6.86 -12.94
N LEU A 139 -14.55 6.87 -11.64
CA LEU A 139 -14.53 8.05 -10.79
C LEU A 139 -13.11 8.32 -10.34
N ALA A 140 -12.62 9.54 -10.47
CA ALA A 140 -11.22 9.84 -10.16
C ALA A 140 -11.02 11.10 -9.33
N ILE A 141 -10.07 11.02 -8.41
CA ILE A 141 -9.54 12.17 -7.67
C ILE A 141 -8.02 12.23 -7.82
N GLU A 142 -7.51 13.44 -7.92
CA GLU A 142 -6.08 13.73 -7.98
C GLU A 142 -5.63 14.36 -6.66
N LEU A 143 -4.56 13.86 -6.10
CA LEU A 143 -3.89 14.40 -4.92
C LEU A 143 -2.50 14.89 -5.29
N THR A 144 -2.12 16.07 -4.79
CA THR A 144 -0.79 16.65 -5.03
C THR A 144 -0.14 17.09 -3.73
N HIS A 145 1.14 16.76 -3.57
CA HIS A 145 1.99 17.20 -2.46
C HIS A 145 3.35 17.67 -3.01
N VAL A 146 3.89 18.73 -2.40
CA VAL A 146 5.24 19.22 -2.67
C VAL A 146 6.10 18.99 -1.43
N SER A 147 7.05 18.06 -1.54
CA SER A 147 8.06 17.79 -0.52
C SER A 147 9.27 18.69 -0.81
N PRO A 148 9.63 19.63 0.07
CA PRO A 148 10.70 20.61 -0.20
C PRO A 148 12.08 19.97 -0.26
N ASP A 149 13.06 20.70 -0.80
CA ASP A 149 14.47 20.28 -0.77
C ASP A 149 14.95 20.10 0.67
N GLY A 150 15.54 18.96 0.97
CA GLY A 150 16.01 18.61 2.31
C GLY A 150 14.94 17.99 3.23
N ASP A 151 13.71 17.83 2.76
CA ASP A 151 12.63 17.16 3.53
C ASP A 151 13.07 15.75 3.95
N GLU A 152 13.07 15.46 5.26
CA GLU A 152 13.59 14.23 5.88
C GLU A 152 15.03 13.85 5.47
N GLY A 153 15.79 14.78 4.88
CA GLY A 153 17.15 14.61 4.39
C GLY A 153 17.27 14.30 2.90
N PHE A 154 16.16 14.16 2.18
CA PHE A 154 16.16 13.90 0.74
C PHE A 154 16.47 15.18 -0.07
N PRO A 155 17.36 15.11 -1.10
CA PRO A 155 17.66 16.27 -1.95
C PRO A 155 16.53 16.55 -2.92
N GLY A 156 16.43 17.82 -3.31
CA GLY A 156 15.52 18.34 -4.32
C GLY A 156 14.09 18.52 -3.83
N ALA A 157 13.43 19.56 -4.35
CA ALA A 157 11.99 19.70 -4.19
C ALA A 157 11.29 18.71 -5.13
N LEU A 158 10.43 17.85 -4.55
CA LEU A 158 9.68 16.84 -5.28
C LEU A 158 8.20 17.22 -5.31
N THR A 159 7.64 17.37 -6.51
CA THR A 159 6.19 17.44 -6.67
C THR A 159 5.66 16.06 -7.01
N ALA A 160 4.92 15.47 -6.07
CA ALA A 160 4.24 14.18 -6.24
C ALA A 160 2.77 14.40 -6.55
N THR A 161 2.25 13.71 -7.55
CA THR A 161 0.83 13.68 -7.90
C THR A 161 0.36 12.23 -7.97
N VAL A 162 -0.73 11.92 -7.30
CA VAL A 162 -1.34 10.59 -7.26
C VAL A 162 -2.78 10.70 -7.69
N VAL A 163 -3.18 9.90 -8.69
CA VAL A 163 -4.56 9.80 -9.14
C VAL A 163 -5.14 8.46 -8.70
N TYR A 164 -6.18 8.52 -7.90
CA TYR A 164 -7.00 7.37 -7.56
C TYR A 164 -8.19 7.29 -8.51
N THR A 165 -8.35 6.17 -9.20
CA THR A 165 -9.51 5.91 -10.06
C THR A 165 -10.25 4.67 -9.56
N TRP A 166 -11.55 4.83 -9.24
CA TRP A 166 -12.45 3.75 -8.86
C TRP A 166 -13.33 3.36 -10.03
N THR A 167 -13.17 2.13 -10.54
CA THR A 167 -13.84 1.67 -11.76
C THR A 167 -15.17 0.98 -11.47
N ASP A 168 -16.06 0.91 -12.49
CA ASP A 168 -17.30 0.14 -12.39
C ASP A 168 -17.08 -1.40 -12.38
N ALA A 169 -15.82 -1.84 -12.60
CA ALA A 169 -15.37 -3.22 -12.42
C ALA A 169 -14.81 -3.51 -11.01
N ASN A 170 -15.06 -2.62 -10.03
CA ASN A 170 -14.53 -2.68 -8.67
C ASN A 170 -12.97 -2.66 -8.64
N GLY A 171 -12.35 -1.90 -9.53
CA GLY A 171 -10.91 -1.70 -9.58
C GLY A 171 -10.51 -0.39 -8.93
N LEU A 172 -9.60 -0.42 -7.95
CA LEU A 172 -8.89 0.76 -7.46
C LEU A 172 -7.56 0.86 -8.18
N ARG A 173 -7.47 1.77 -9.15
CA ARG A 173 -6.21 2.11 -9.82
C ARG A 173 -5.57 3.31 -9.14
N ILE A 174 -4.27 3.24 -8.94
CA ILE A 174 -3.44 4.28 -8.36
C ILE A 174 -2.32 4.60 -9.34
N ASP A 175 -2.36 5.79 -9.91
CA ASP A 175 -1.34 6.29 -10.83
C ASP A 175 -0.46 7.30 -10.10
N TYR A 176 0.83 7.01 -10.00
CA TYR A 176 1.81 7.86 -9.34
C TYR A 176 2.63 8.60 -10.39
N THR A 177 2.83 9.89 -10.18
CA THR A 177 3.78 10.70 -10.96
C THR A 177 4.56 11.61 -10.03
N ALA A 178 5.84 11.87 -10.37
CA ALA A 178 6.62 12.89 -9.68
C ALA A 178 7.63 13.56 -10.60
N THR A 179 7.98 14.79 -10.25
CA THR A 179 9.05 15.59 -10.87
C THR A 179 9.90 16.23 -9.78
N THR A 180 11.15 16.55 -10.10
CA THR A 180 12.10 17.14 -9.15
C THR A 180 12.91 18.27 -9.79
N ASP A 181 13.42 19.19 -8.97
CA ASP A 181 14.33 20.26 -9.39
C ASP A 181 15.81 19.90 -9.22
N LYS A 182 16.13 18.81 -8.49
CA LYS A 182 17.48 18.26 -8.30
C LYS A 182 17.45 16.73 -8.36
N PRO A 183 18.58 16.07 -8.68
CA PRO A 183 18.65 14.61 -8.57
C PRO A 183 18.23 14.14 -7.18
N THR A 184 17.36 13.14 -7.12
CA THR A 184 16.84 12.55 -5.88
C THR A 184 16.49 11.08 -6.07
N VAL A 185 16.08 10.41 -5.01
CA VAL A 185 15.55 9.03 -5.05
C VAL A 185 14.07 9.04 -4.74
N VAL A 186 13.29 8.26 -5.49
CA VAL A 186 11.82 8.19 -5.36
C VAL A 186 11.37 6.73 -5.42
N ASN A 187 10.51 6.35 -4.50
CA ASN A 187 9.82 5.07 -4.51
C ASN A 187 8.45 5.26 -3.81
N LEU A 188 7.38 5.41 -4.57
CA LEU A 188 6.04 5.66 -4.04
C LEU A 188 5.23 4.37 -4.03
N THR A 189 4.48 4.14 -2.96
CA THR A 189 3.57 2.99 -2.85
C THR A 189 2.36 3.33 -1.98
N ASN A 190 1.40 2.39 -1.87
CA ASN A 190 0.27 2.46 -0.94
C ASN A 190 0.33 1.30 0.04
N HIS A 191 0.08 1.58 1.33
CA HIS A 191 0.21 0.63 2.43
C HIS A 191 -1.15 0.15 2.95
N ALA A 192 -2.08 -0.19 2.04
CA ALA A 192 -3.36 -0.77 2.45
C ALA A 192 -3.19 -2.17 3.03
N TYR A 193 -3.83 -2.41 4.17
CA TYR A 193 -3.92 -3.73 4.78
C TYR A 193 -5.25 -4.34 4.39
N PHE A 194 -5.21 -5.51 3.78
CA PHE A 194 -6.39 -6.22 3.31
C PHE A 194 -6.75 -7.41 4.19
N ASN A 195 -8.05 -7.62 4.37
CA ASN A 195 -8.64 -8.85 4.86
C ASN A 195 -9.97 -9.07 4.12
N LEU A 196 -9.96 -9.96 3.13
CA LEU A 196 -11.10 -10.16 2.22
C LEU A 196 -12.30 -10.85 2.91
N SER A 197 -12.12 -11.38 4.12
CA SER A 197 -13.22 -11.96 4.90
C SER A 197 -14.20 -10.92 5.44
N SER A 198 -13.88 -9.61 5.33
CA SER A 198 -14.68 -8.51 5.87
C SER A 198 -14.92 -8.63 7.37
N GLY A 199 -13.93 -9.12 8.10
CA GLY A 199 -13.98 -9.28 9.56
C GLY A 199 -14.69 -10.56 10.03
N ALA A 200 -15.05 -11.48 9.14
CA ALA A 200 -15.53 -12.81 9.52
C ALA A 200 -14.41 -13.67 10.08
N ALA A 201 -13.17 -13.48 9.61
CA ALA A 201 -11.96 -14.10 10.17
C ALA A 201 -11.07 -13.02 10.82
N SER A 202 -10.52 -13.33 12.00
CA SER A 202 -9.61 -12.44 12.73
C SER A 202 -8.21 -12.36 12.10
N THR A 203 -7.84 -13.35 11.27
CA THR A 203 -6.54 -13.45 10.60
C THR A 203 -6.69 -13.73 9.12
N ILE A 204 -5.60 -13.50 8.37
CA ILE A 204 -5.54 -13.73 6.91
C ILE A 204 -4.92 -15.09 6.55
N LEU A 205 -4.73 -15.98 7.52
CA LEU A 205 -3.96 -17.23 7.34
C LEU A 205 -4.62 -18.21 6.36
N ASP A 206 -5.94 -18.20 6.25
CA ASP A 206 -6.70 -19.04 5.32
C ASP A 206 -6.92 -18.41 3.92
N HIS A 207 -6.52 -17.15 3.73
CA HIS A 207 -6.50 -16.57 2.38
C HIS A 207 -5.49 -17.32 1.52
N GLU A 208 -5.85 -17.58 0.28
CA GLU A 208 -4.96 -18.20 -0.71
C GLU A 208 -4.30 -17.10 -1.54
N LEU A 209 -2.97 -17.14 -1.63
CA LEU A 209 -2.15 -16.20 -2.37
C LEU A 209 -1.39 -16.88 -3.49
N MET A 210 -1.36 -16.26 -4.66
CA MET A 210 -0.44 -16.51 -5.76
C MET A 210 0.35 -15.22 -6.04
N LEU A 211 1.67 -15.32 -6.20
CA LEU A 211 2.55 -14.23 -6.63
C LEU A 211 3.18 -14.57 -7.98
N ALA A 212 3.14 -13.64 -8.92
CA ALA A 212 3.79 -13.77 -10.21
C ALA A 212 5.29 -13.45 -10.11
N ALA A 213 6.00 -14.18 -9.24
CA ALA A 213 7.40 -13.94 -8.91
C ALA A 213 8.14 -15.27 -8.69
N ASP A 214 9.28 -15.46 -9.36
CA ASP A 214 10.16 -16.63 -9.17
C ASP A 214 11.31 -16.36 -8.21
N HIS A 215 11.48 -15.10 -7.77
CA HIS A 215 12.57 -14.66 -6.89
C HIS A 215 12.05 -13.66 -5.86
N PHE A 216 12.81 -13.52 -4.78
CA PHE A 216 12.62 -12.49 -3.76
C PHE A 216 13.98 -11.92 -3.36
N THR A 217 13.98 -10.80 -2.65
CA THR A 217 15.20 -10.21 -2.09
C THR A 217 15.30 -10.59 -0.62
N PRO A 218 16.24 -11.50 -0.24
CA PRO A 218 16.44 -11.85 1.16
C PRO A 218 17.01 -10.67 1.94
N VAL A 219 16.69 -10.63 3.23
CA VAL A 219 17.02 -9.54 4.14
C VAL A 219 17.96 -9.99 5.26
N ASP A 220 18.61 -9.02 5.89
CA ASP A 220 19.29 -9.22 7.17
C ASP A 220 18.33 -9.06 8.37
N LYS A 221 18.86 -9.13 9.60
CA LYS A 221 18.08 -8.96 10.84
C LYS A 221 17.44 -7.58 10.99
N GLY A 222 17.93 -6.57 10.27
CA GLY A 222 17.37 -5.23 10.20
C GLY A 222 16.32 -5.07 9.12
N LEU A 223 15.96 -6.16 8.44
CA LEU A 223 15.05 -6.20 7.28
C LEU A 223 15.57 -5.36 6.09
N ILE A 224 16.89 -5.23 5.96
CA ILE A 224 17.54 -4.60 4.82
C ILE A 224 17.92 -5.68 3.80
N PRO A 225 17.56 -5.53 2.51
CA PRO A 225 17.98 -6.47 1.49
C PRO A 225 19.49 -6.65 1.44
N THR A 226 19.94 -7.91 1.37
CA THR A 226 21.37 -8.25 1.28
C THR A 226 22.00 -7.88 -0.08
N GLY A 227 21.17 -7.65 -1.10
CA GLY A 227 21.57 -7.44 -2.49
C GLY A 227 21.50 -8.73 -3.32
N GLU A 228 21.21 -9.86 -2.69
CA GLU A 228 20.92 -11.12 -3.37
C GLU A 228 19.50 -11.08 -3.98
N ILE A 229 19.32 -11.76 -5.12
CA ILE A 229 18.03 -12.10 -5.71
C ILE A 229 17.94 -13.63 -5.66
N ARG A 230 17.16 -14.17 -4.73
CA ARG A 230 17.06 -15.59 -4.41
C ARG A 230 15.83 -16.21 -5.04
N ALA A 231 15.97 -17.40 -5.63
CA ALA A 231 14.83 -18.17 -6.14
C ALA A 231 13.88 -18.58 -5.02
N VAL A 232 12.57 -18.47 -5.26
CA VAL A 232 11.54 -18.89 -4.29
C VAL A 232 11.35 -20.40 -4.25
N LYS A 233 11.67 -21.11 -5.34
CA LYS A 233 11.44 -22.55 -5.49
C LYS A 233 12.11 -23.36 -4.38
N GLY A 234 11.32 -24.19 -3.71
CA GLY A 234 11.80 -25.03 -2.61
C GLY A 234 11.96 -24.31 -1.28
N THR A 235 11.50 -23.05 -1.18
CA THR A 235 11.51 -22.25 0.06
C THR A 235 10.10 -21.97 0.57
N PRO A 236 9.94 -21.49 1.80
CA PRO A 236 8.64 -20.99 2.30
C PRO A 236 8.07 -19.80 1.49
N PHE A 237 8.85 -19.20 0.61
CA PHE A 237 8.48 -18.04 -0.22
C PHE A 237 7.89 -18.43 -1.58
N ASP A 238 7.76 -19.72 -1.91
CA ASP A 238 7.22 -20.17 -3.19
C ASP A 238 5.69 -20.03 -3.25
N PHE A 239 5.22 -18.88 -3.71
CA PHE A 239 3.82 -18.58 -4.04
C PHE A 239 3.56 -18.58 -5.55
N THR A 240 4.38 -19.25 -6.34
CA THR A 240 4.18 -19.36 -7.81
C THR A 240 2.90 -20.08 -8.18
N THR A 241 2.38 -20.90 -7.28
CA THR A 241 1.03 -21.49 -7.31
C THR A 241 0.25 -21.04 -6.10
N SER A 242 -1.09 -20.94 -6.25
CA SER A 242 -1.97 -20.51 -5.16
C SER A 242 -1.87 -21.45 -3.96
N ARG A 243 -1.65 -20.89 -2.77
CA ARG A 243 -1.63 -21.61 -1.51
C ARG A 243 -2.04 -20.72 -0.34
N LYS A 244 -2.45 -21.33 0.77
CA LYS A 244 -2.79 -20.59 2.00
C LYS A 244 -1.58 -19.81 2.53
N ILE A 245 -1.80 -18.55 2.91
CA ILE A 245 -0.78 -17.68 3.51
C ILE A 245 -0.20 -18.34 4.76
N GLY A 246 -1.05 -18.98 5.59
CA GLY A 246 -0.63 -19.63 6.82
C GLY A 246 0.21 -20.91 6.66
N GLN A 247 0.30 -21.47 5.44
CA GLN A 247 0.86 -22.81 5.24
C GLN A 247 2.32 -22.97 5.70
N HIS A 248 3.16 -21.94 5.49
CA HIS A 248 4.57 -21.96 5.87
C HIS A 248 5.03 -20.69 6.61
N ILE A 249 4.06 -19.91 7.14
CA ILE A 249 4.35 -18.60 7.76
C ILE A 249 5.16 -18.73 9.07
N ASP A 250 5.15 -19.90 9.70
CA ASP A 250 5.88 -20.21 10.92
C ASP A 250 7.02 -21.23 10.67
N ALA A 251 7.48 -21.38 9.43
CA ALA A 251 8.59 -22.28 9.10
C ALA A 251 9.88 -21.88 9.84
N THR A 252 10.72 -22.87 10.12
CA THR A 252 12.06 -22.65 10.70
C THR A 252 13.07 -22.17 9.64
N ASP A 253 12.68 -21.19 8.85
CA ASP A 253 13.49 -20.54 7.84
C ASP A 253 13.99 -19.19 8.40
N GLU A 254 15.27 -18.88 8.18
CA GLU A 254 15.90 -17.66 8.70
C GLU A 254 15.15 -16.39 8.26
N GLN A 255 14.70 -16.34 7.01
CA GLN A 255 14.01 -15.18 6.47
C GLN A 255 12.62 -15.02 7.08
N ILE A 256 11.90 -16.12 7.30
CA ILE A 256 10.62 -16.11 8.04
C ILE A 256 10.83 -15.62 9.48
N GLN A 257 11.93 -16.03 10.13
CA GLN A 257 12.24 -15.59 11.49
C GLN A 257 12.56 -14.09 11.54
N PHE A 258 13.32 -13.56 10.58
CA PHE A 258 13.63 -12.12 10.53
C PHE A 258 12.38 -11.25 10.35
N GLY A 259 11.45 -11.67 9.48
CA GLY A 259 10.18 -10.96 9.24
C GLY A 259 9.11 -11.21 10.30
N GLY A 260 9.29 -12.22 11.17
CA GLY A 260 8.23 -12.71 12.06
C GLY A 260 7.04 -13.33 11.29
N GLY A 261 7.27 -13.69 10.04
CA GLY A 261 6.37 -14.10 8.98
C GLY A 261 6.86 -13.58 7.63
N TYR A 262 5.96 -13.28 6.70
CA TYR A 262 6.34 -12.64 5.44
C TYR A 262 6.43 -11.12 5.65
N ASP A 263 7.57 -10.55 5.26
CA ASP A 263 7.83 -9.10 5.14
C ASP A 263 8.97 -8.90 4.12
N HIS A 264 8.72 -9.34 2.89
CA HIS A 264 9.77 -9.45 1.87
C HIS A 264 9.31 -8.89 0.53
N ASN A 265 10.26 -8.33 -0.21
CA ASN A 265 10.04 -7.88 -1.58
C ASN A 265 10.21 -9.06 -2.55
N PHE A 266 9.19 -9.30 -3.36
CA PHE A 266 9.18 -10.29 -4.44
C PHE A 266 9.49 -9.62 -5.77
N VAL A 267 10.35 -10.27 -6.56
CA VAL A 267 10.78 -9.81 -7.89
C VAL A 267 9.75 -10.27 -8.92
N LEU A 268 8.98 -9.34 -9.46
CA LEU A 268 7.88 -9.64 -10.37
C LEU A 268 8.38 -10.07 -11.76
N LYS A 269 7.71 -11.08 -12.32
CA LYS A 269 7.94 -11.54 -13.70
C LYS A 269 7.55 -10.48 -14.73
N GLY A 270 8.20 -10.54 -15.90
CA GLY A 270 7.90 -9.67 -17.03
C GLY A 270 8.61 -8.32 -16.95
N ASN A 271 8.29 -7.46 -17.91
CA ASN A 271 8.98 -6.18 -18.06
C ASN A 271 8.38 -5.12 -17.11
N ALA A 272 9.21 -4.53 -16.27
CA ALA A 272 8.84 -3.33 -15.52
C ALA A 272 8.45 -2.19 -16.47
N GLY A 273 7.54 -1.31 -16.02
CA GLY A 273 6.97 -0.25 -16.86
C GLY A 273 5.70 -0.66 -17.63
N SER A 274 5.43 -1.96 -17.77
CA SER A 274 4.17 -2.47 -18.36
C SER A 274 3.25 -3.04 -17.29
N MET A 275 1.95 -2.75 -17.38
CA MET A 275 0.94 -3.33 -16.47
C MET A 275 0.91 -4.85 -16.63
N ARG A 276 1.13 -5.57 -15.54
CA ARG A 276 1.13 -7.03 -15.50
C ARG A 276 0.67 -7.56 -14.15
N MET A 277 0.26 -8.81 -14.13
CA MET A 277 -0.13 -9.50 -12.89
C MET A 277 1.04 -9.51 -11.90
N ALA A 278 0.76 -9.09 -10.68
CA ALA A 278 1.66 -9.20 -9.54
C ALA A 278 1.19 -10.28 -8.56
N ALA A 279 -0.09 -10.27 -8.23
CA ALA A 279 -0.66 -11.17 -7.23
C ALA A 279 -2.13 -11.47 -7.49
N ARG A 280 -2.58 -12.63 -7.00
CA ARG A 280 -4.00 -12.98 -6.82
C ARG A 280 -4.22 -13.50 -5.42
N VAL A 281 -5.23 -12.96 -4.73
CA VAL A 281 -5.65 -13.41 -3.39
C VAL A 281 -7.10 -13.87 -3.47
N VAL A 282 -7.39 -15.02 -2.85
CA VAL A 282 -8.74 -15.58 -2.77
C VAL A 282 -9.10 -15.84 -1.31
N GLU A 283 -10.27 -15.39 -0.90
CA GLU A 283 -10.89 -15.77 0.38
C GLU A 283 -12.11 -16.64 0.07
N ARG A 284 -12.01 -17.92 0.44
CA ARG A 284 -12.95 -18.96 0.01
C ARG A 284 -14.35 -18.82 0.61
N THR A 285 -14.46 -18.33 1.83
CA THR A 285 -15.77 -18.25 2.54
C THR A 285 -16.67 -17.21 1.93
N SER A 286 -16.16 -15.98 1.74
CA SER A 286 -16.90 -14.89 1.09
C SER A 286 -16.92 -15.01 -0.43
N GLY A 287 -15.99 -15.76 -1.01
CA GLY A 287 -15.75 -15.84 -2.45
C GLY A 287 -15.03 -14.62 -3.02
N ARG A 288 -14.60 -13.65 -2.20
CA ARG A 288 -13.89 -12.48 -2.69
C ARG A 288 -12.52 -12.84 -3.23
N VAL A 289 -12.21 -12.25 -4.37
CA VAL A 289 -10.92 -12.34 -5.06
C VAL A 289 -10.37 -10.95 -5.26
N MET A 290 -9.08 -10.78 -5.01
CA MET A 290 -8.35 -9.54 -5.32
C MET A 290 -7.20 -9.86 -6.27
N ASP A 291 -7.22 -9.26 -7.47
CA ASP A 291 -6.13 -9.28 -8.42
C ASP A 291 -5.33 -7.97 -8.32
N VAL A 292 -4.01 -8.08 -8.27
CA VAL A 292 -3.10 -6.94 -8.27
C VAL A 292 -2.31 -6.94 -9.57
N THR A 293 -2.42 -5.84 -10.32
CA THR A 293 -1.60 -5.58 -11.50
C THR A 293 -0.76 -4.32 -11.29
N THR A 294 0.44 -4.27 -11.86
CA THR A 294 1.34 -3.13 -11.64
C THR A 294 2.38 -2.97 -12.76
N THR A 295 2.92 -1.75 -12.86
CA THR A 295 4.11 -1.43 -13.65
C THR A 295 5.41 -1.54 -12.83
N GLU A 296 5.31 -1.68 -11.50
CA GLU A 296 6.45 -1.74 -10.58
C GLU A 296 7.25 -3.04 -10.74
N PRO A 297 8.59 -3.03 -10.51
CA PRO A 297 9.43 -4.22 -10.64
C PRO A 297 9.23 -5.24 -9.52
N GLY A 298 8.69 -4.85 -8.38
CA GLY A 298 8.53 -5.68 -7.21
C GLY A 298 7.23 -5.45 -6.46
N VAL A 299 6.97 -6.33 -5.50
CA VAL A 299 5.88 -6.22 -4.53
C VAL A 299 6.36 -6.68 -3.17
N GLN A 300 6.22 -5.83 -2.16
CA GLN A 300 6.38 -6.23 -0.78
C GLN A 300 5.13 -7.00 -0.35
N PHE A 301 5.31 -8.23 0.12
CA PHE A 301 4.27 -8.99 0.78
C PHE A 301 4.53 -8.99 2.28
N TYR A 302 3.62 -8.33 3.01
CA TYR A 302 3.68 -8.21 4.47
C TYR A 302 2.42 -8.76 5.11
N THR A 303 2.56 -9.56 6.15
CA THR A 303 1.46 -10.32 6.77
C THR A 303 0.99 -9.76 8.11
N GLY A 304 1.20 -8.47 8.37
CA GLY A 304 0.72 -7.83 9.60
C GLY A 304 1.38 -8.41 10.87
N ASN A 305 2.66 -8.80 10.78
CA ASN A 305 3.37 -9.53 11.82
C ASN A 305 3.56 -8.72 13.11
N PHE A 306 3.60 -7.38 13.01
CA PHE A 306 3.82 -6.45 14.11
C PHE A 306 2.52 -5.85 14.68
N LEU A 307 1.35 -6.27 14.19
CA LEU A 307 0.07 -5.95 14.81
C LEU A 307 -0.04 -6.76 16.12
N ASP A 308 -0.27 -6.08 17.25
CA ASP A 308 -0.17 -6.65 18.59
C ASP A 308 -1.50 -6.68 19.37
N GLY A 309 -2.60 -6.27 18.73
CA GLY A 309 -3.91 -6.23 19.36
C GLY A 309 -4.20 -4.99 20.22
N THR A 310 -3.27 -4.04 20.30
CA THR A 310 -3.45 -2.79 21.07
C THR A 310 -4.24 -1.74 20.30
N LEU A 311 -4.23 -1.78 18.96
CA LEU A 311 -4.95 -0.84 18.12
C LEU A 311 -6.43 -1.22 18.02
N VAL A 312 -7.28 -0.30 18.50
CA VAL A 312 -8.73 -0.39 18.32
C VAL A 312 -9.08 0.22 16.97
N GLY A 313 -9.46 -0.64 16.04
CA GLY A 313 -9.82 -0.26 14.69
C GLY A 313 -11.31 -0.08 14.50
N ARG A 314 -11.76 -0.30 13.28
CA ARG A 314 -13.12 -0.11 12.83
C ARG A 314 -14.13 -0.95 13.62
N GLY A 315 -15.25 -0.32 14.04
CA GLY A 315 -16.31 -0.97 14.81
C GLY A 315 -15.85 -1.47 16.19
N GLY A 316 -14.79 -0.87 16.76
CA GLY A 316 -14.26 -1.25 18.06
C GLY A 316 -13.46 -2.56 18.08
N LYS A 317 -13.19 -3.17 16.91
CA LYS A 317 -12.41 -4.40 16.81
C LYS A 317 -10.91 -4.10 16.97
N THR A 318 -10.18 -4.95 17.70
CA THR A 318 -8.73 -4.87 17.80
C THR A 318 -8.05 -5.63 16.66
N TYR A 319 -6.91 -5.13 16.20
CA TYR A 319 -6.12 -5.76 15.14
C TYR A 319 -4.92 -6.49 15.76
N GLY A 320 -5.03 -7.80 15.89
CA GLY A 320 -3.94 -8.66 16.35
C GLY A 320 -3.00 -9.08 15.22
N LYS A 321 -1.96 -9.82 15.58
CA LYS A 321 -0.98 -10.38 14.64
C LYS A 321 -1.70 -11.08 13.48
N ARG A 322 -1.32 -10.73 12.24
CA ARG A 322 -1.87 -11.33 11.01
C ARG A 322 -3.35 -11.01 10.75
N ALA A 323 -3.85 -9.90 11.30
CA ALA A 323 -5.23 -9.47 11.03
C ALA A 323 -5.44 -8.95 9.59
N GLY A 324 -4.37 -8.54 8.93
CA GLY A 324 -4.37 -8.07 7.54
C GLY A 324 -3.05 -8.34 6.85
N PHE A 325 -3.04 -8.30 5.52
CA PHE A 325 -1.83 -8.37 4.69
C PHE A 325 -1.71 -7.14 3.80
N CYS A 326 -0.47 -6.79 3.43
CA CYS A 326 -0.17 -5.74 2.47
C CYS A 326 0.46 -6.33 1.21
N LEU A 327 0.14 -5.76 0.05
CA LEU A 327 0.79 -6.00 -1.23
C LEU A 327 1.21 -4.63 -1.79
N GLU A 328 2.37 -4.17 -1.35
CA GLU A 328 2.92 -2.85 -1.70
C GLU A 328 3.78 -2.98 -2.94
N THR A 329 3.22 -2.64 -4.09
CA THR A 329 3.98 -2.62 -5.35
C THR A 329 4.97 -1.47 -5.34
N GLN A 330 6.24 -1.75 -5.67
CA GLN A 330 7.33 -0.81 -5.41
C GLN A 330 8.60 -1.17 -6.20
N HIS A 331 9.55 -0.25 -6.25
CA HIS A 331 10.96 -0.59 -6.45
C HIS A 331 11.50 -1.29 -5.20
N TYR A 332 12.60 -2.05 -5.36
CA TYR A 332 13.09 -2.87 -4.24
C TYR A 332 13.59 -1.99 -3.09
N PRO A 333 13.40 -2.40 -1.83
CA PRO A 333 13.94 -1.69 -0.69
C PRO A 333 15.46 -1.54 -0.79
N ASP A 334 15.99 -0.45 -0.26
CA ASP A 334 17.43 -0.11 -0.24
C ASP A 334 18.10 -0.03 -1.63
N SER A 335 17.31 0.15 -2.71
CA SER A 335 17.85 0.25 -4.09
C SER A 335 18.94 1.31 -4.24
N PRO A 336 18.91 2.49 -3.56
CA PRO A 336 20.00 3.47 -3.66
C PRO A 336 21.37 2.91 -3.26
N ASN A 337 21.39 1.91 -2.37
CA ASN A 337 22.61 1.25 -1.87
C ASN A 337 22.90 -0.11 -2.52
N LYS A 338 22.09 -0.52 -3.50
CA LYS A 338 22.19 -1.82 -4.17
C LYS A 338 22.30 -1.64 -5.68
N PRO A 339 23.52 -1.50 -6.24
CA PRO A 339 23.73 -1.17 -7.66
C PRO A 339 23.11 -2.16 -8.68
N LYS A 340 22.82 -3.38 -8.24
CA LYS A 340 22.17 -4.42 -9.07
C LYS A 340 20.64 -4.33 -9.08
N PHE A 341 20.06 -3.52 -8.20
CA PHE A 341 18.61 -3.33 -8.13
C PHE A 341 18.15 -2.27 -9.14
N PRO A 342 16.88 -2.28 -9.56
CA PRO A 342 16.34 -1.23 -10.43
C PRO A 342 16.59 0.16 -9.86
N SER A 343 17.00 1.10 -10.73
CA SER A 343 17.28 2.48 -10.34
C SER A 343 16.02 3.18 -9.83
N VAL A 344 16.18 3.94 -8.76
CA VAL A 344 15.16 4.79 -8.13
C VAL A 344 15.50 6.27 -8.25
N VAL A 345 16.55 6.60 -9.02
CA VAL A 345 17.00 7.98 -9.22
C VAL A 345 16.06 8.69 -10.18
N LEU A 346 15.60 9.86 -9.77
CA LEU A 346 14.85 10.80 -10.60
C LEU A 346 15.68 12.06 -10.79
N ARG A 347 15.82 12.52 -12.03
CA ARG A 347 16.59 13.71 -12.39
C ARG A 347 15.69 14.86 -12.87
N PRO A 348 16.13 16.12 -12.77
CA PRO A 348 15.44 17.24 -13.40
C PRO A 348 15.15 16.99 -14.88
N GLY A 349 13.92 17.27 -15.30
CA GLY A 349 13.46 17.01 -16.67
C GLY A 349 12.89 15.61 -16.90
N GLU A 350 13.17 14.64 -16.00
CA GLU A 350 12.56 13.32 -16.02
C GLU A 350 11.22 13.32 -15.28
N LYS A 351 10.40 12.31 -15.54
CA LYS A 351 9.15 12.09 -14.85
C LYS A 351 9.06 10.65 -14.32
N TYR A 352 9.00 10.51 -12.99
CA TYR A 352 8.61 9.26 -12.35
C TYR A 352 7.18 8.93 -12.72
N ARG A 353 6.91 7.68 -13.12
CA ARG A 353 5.57 7.19 -13.45
C ARG A 353 5.47 5.73 -13.11
N THR A 354 4.53 5.39 -12.25
CA THR A 354 4.15 4.01 -11.96
C THR A 354 2.65 3.89 -11.76
N SER A 355 2.12 2.70 -11.92
CA SER A 355 0.69 2.43 -11.76
C SER A 355 0.48 1.08 -11.09
N THR A 356 -0.53 1.02 -10.22
CA THR A 356 -0.99 -0.21 -9.59
C THR A 356 -2.51 -0.25 -9.61
N GLN A 357 -3.08 -1.43 -9.80
CA GLN A 357 -4.53 -1.62 -9.72
C GLN A 357 -4.85 -2.84 -8.87
N TYR A 358 -5.73 -2.65 -7.90
CA TYR A 358 -6.37 -3.69 -7.10
C TYR A 358 -7.78 -3.89 -7.65
N THR A 359 -8.06 -5.05 -8.24
CA THR A 359 -9.37 -5.37 -8.82
C THR A 359 -10.06 -6.43 -7.98
N PHE A 360 -11.27 -6.12 -7.52
CA PHE A 360 -12.06 -7.01 -6.68
C PHE A 360 -13.16 -7.68 -7.48
N SER A 361 -13.25 -9.00 -7.33
CA SER A 361 -14.27 -9.82 -7.98
C SER A 361 -14.77 -10.90 -7.03
N VAL A 362 -15.73 -11.68 -7.51
CA VAL A 362 -16.23 -12.88 -6.81
C VAL A 362 -15.84 -14.09 -7.63
N GLY A 363 -15.12 -15.01 -7.00
CA GLY A 363 -14.72 -16.29 -7.56
C GLY A 363 -15.69 -17.41 -7.22
N PRO A 364 -15.51 -18.57 -7.86
CA PRO A 364 -16.32 -19.77 -7.59
C PRO A 364 -16.16 -20.31 -6.17
#